data_3c76048544ab9492db59c8e2ca442b49
#
_entry.id   3c76048544ab9492db59c8e2ca442b49
#
_cell.length_a   1.000
_cell.length_b   1.000
_cell.length_c   1.000
_cell.angle_alpha   90.00
_cell.angle_beta   90.00
_cell.angle_gamma   90.00
#
_symmetry.space_group_name_H-M   'P 1'
#
loop_
_entity.id
_entity.type
_entity.pdbx_description
1 polymer ?
#
loop_
_entity_poly.entity_id
_entity_poly.type
_entity_poly.pdbx_seq_one_letter_code
_entity_poly.pdbx_strand_id
1 'polypeptide(L)'
;MKNNGSPRTESAGQDGTRSDGPRSETVRVTEVLRNEIIDGIRLPGSKLVERNLATELGVSRVPIREALKQLAAEGLVANRPNTWSTVREFSPSDIADLNEVRTVFDILSFELAAQRHNREGLAKLEATMAKGKELSKAGDVVGAHRSAADFHAIVTELSGNRLLVEIGELLDSRMRWQLSQHDDLDFVATEHAQLYDAIAHRDQAKVRDLAARHLGTSQEQHDKHKERLAKAVDEGTESREGAESD
;
A
#
# COMPACT_ATOMS: atom_id res chain seq x y z
N MET A 1 -66.88 -18.47 -33.86
CA MET A 1 -65.67 -17.80 -34.40
C MET A 1 -64.53 -18.12 -33.49
N LYS A 2 -63.55 -18.88 -33.99
CA LYS A 2 -62.50 -19.52 -33.24
C LYS A 2 -61.29 -18.53 -33.12
N ASN A 3 -60.83 -18.27 -31.93
CA ASN A 3 -59.62 -17.49 -31.71
C ASN A 3 -58.50 -18.42 -31.25
N ASN A 4 -57.46 -18.54 -32.08
CA ASN A 4 -56.34 -19.42 -31.92
C ASN A 4 -55.19 -18.57 -31.27
N GLY A 5 -54.92 -18.79 -30.02
CA GLY A 5 -53.78 -18.20 -29.33
C GLY A 5 -52.63 -19.19 -29.22
N SER A 6 -51.56 -18.98 -29.96
CA SER A 6 -50.30 -19.74 -29.81
C SER A 6 -49.53 -19.29 -28.57
N PRO A 7 -48.86 -20.19 -27.85
CA PRO A 7 -48.03 -19.85 -26.70
C PRO A 7 -46.67 -19.30 -27.17
N ARG A 8 -46.27 -18.17 -26.58
CA ARG A 8 -44.91 -17.63 -26.69
C ARG A 8 -43.95 -18.48 -25.86
N THR A 9 -42.96 -19.01 -26.51
CA THR A 9 -41.81 -19.64 -25.88
C THR A 9 -40.94 -18.56 -25.20
N GLU A 10 -40.80 -18.63 -23.89
CA GLU A 10 -39.81 -17.87 -23.12
C GLU A 10 -38.43 -18.40 -23.48
N SER A 11 -37.60 -17.55 -24.08
CA SER A 11 -36.21 -17.82 -24.28
C SER A 11 -35.49 -17.58 -22.96
N ALA A 12 -34.84 -18.62 -22.45
CA ALA A 12 -33.93 -18.56 -21.31
C ALA A 12 -32.83 -17.53 -21.58
N GLY A 13 -32.74 -16.52 -20.70
CA GLY A 13 -31.69 -15.53 -20.70
C GLY A 13 -30.37 -16.20 -20.46
N GLN A 14 -29.47 -16.08 -21.42
CA GLN A 14 -28.06 -16.37 -21.24
C GLN A 14 -27.48 -15.40 -20.19
N ASP A 15 -27.03 -15.97 -19.10
CA ASP A 15 -26.21 -15.30 -18.08
C ASP A 15 -24.88 -14.92 -18.73
N GLY A 16 -24.85 -13.71 -19.28
CA GLY A 16 -23.66 -13.11 -19.87
C GLY A 16 -22.79 -12.61 -18.75
N THR A 17 -21.77 -13.37 -18.35
CA THR A 17 -20.62 -12.84 -17.64
C THR A 17 -20.10 -11.63 -18.42
N ARG A 18 -20.38 -10.42 -17.90
CA ARG A 18 -19.80 -9.17 -18.43
C ARG A 18 -18.29 -9.28 -18.28
N SER A 19 -17.59 -9.50 -19.37
CA SER A 19 -16.15 -9.29 -19.39
C SER A 19 -15.91 -7.80 -19.11
N ASP A 20 -15.26 -7.51 -18.00
CA ASP A 20 -14.81 -6.18 -17.68
C ASP A 20 -13.98 -5.63 -18.84
N GLY A 21 -14.32 -4.43 -19.34
CA GLY A 21 -13.64 -3.84 -20.49
C GLY A 21 -12.15 -3.51 -20.20
N PRO A 22 -11.35 -3.18 -21.22
CA PRO A 22 -9.90 -2.99 -21.11
C PRO A 22 -9.44 -1.99 -20.02
N ARG A 23 -10.26 -1.00 -19.66
CA ARG A 23 -9.96 -0.06 -18.55
C ARG A 23 -10.07 -0.72 -17.18
N SER A 24 -11.04 -1.61 -17.01
CA SER A 24 -11.21 -2.41 -15.81
C SER A 24 -10.06 -3.40 -15.62
N GLU A 25 -9.57 -4.04 -16.68
CA GLU A 25 -8.39 -4.91 -16.63
C GLU A 25 -7.12 -4.15 -16.24
N THR A 26 -6.90 -2.94 -16.76
CA THR A 26 -5.75 -2.11 -16.38
C THR A 26 -5.76 -1.79 -14.90
N VAL A 27 -6.90 -1.35 -14.36
CA VAL A 27 -7.04 -1.05 -12.92
C VAL A 27 -6.74 -2.29 -12.08
N ARG A 28 -7.37 -3.43 -12.40
CA ARG A 28 -7.15 -4.69 -11.70
C ARG A 28 -5.67 -5.12 -11.72
N VAL A 29 -5.03 -5.05 -12.88
CA VAL A 29 -3.61 -5.40 -13.04
C VAL A 29 -2.72 -4.46 -12.24
N THR A 30 -3.00 -3.16 -12.26
CA THR A 30 -2.23 -2.17 -11.49
C THR A 30 -2.33 -2.47 -9.99
N GLU A 31 -3.53 -2.73 -9.48
CA GLU A 31 -3.75 -3.06 -8.07
C GLU A 31 -3.05 -4.36 -7.65
N VAL A 32 -3.13 -5.41 -8.47
CA VAL A 32 -2.45 -6.68 -8.20
C VAL A 32 -0.94 -6.47 -8.13
N LEU A 33 -0.34 -5.86 -9.14
CA LEU A 33 1.10 -5.65 -9.19
C LEU A 33 1.59 -4.69 -8.10
N ARG A 34 0.82 -3.64 -7.78
CA ARG A 34 1.12 -2.72 -6.68
C ARG A 34 1.18 -3.47 -5.35
N ASN A 35 0.17 -4.27 -5.06
CA ASN A 35 0.11 -5.04 -3.84
C ASN A 35 1.24 -6.06 -3.75
N GLU A 36 1.54 -6.79 -4.83
CA GLU A 36 2.64 -7.75 -4.87
C GLU A 36 4.01 -7.10 -4.64
N ILE A 37 4.22 -5.87 -5.12
CA ILE A 37 5.45 -5.09 -4.87
C ILE A 37 5.52 -4.63 -3.41
N ILE A 38 4.44 -4.05 -2.89
CA ILE A 38 4.38 -3.52 -1.52
C ILE A 38 4.50 -4.66 -0.50
N ASP A 39 3.86 -5.79 -0.74
CA ASP A 39 3.88 -6.96 0.15
C ASP A 39 5.18 -7.80 0.02
N GLY A 40 6.13 -7.38 -0.83
CA GLY A 40 7.41 -8.06 -1.02
C GLY A 40 7.34 -9.38 -1.80
N ILE A 41 6.22 -9.69 -2.45
CA ILE A 41 6.09 -10.86 -3.33
C ILE A 41 6.98 -10.67 -4.57
N ARG A 42 7.01 -9.44 -5.09
CA ARG A 42 7.96 -9.03 -6.14
C ARG A 42 9.08 -8.20 -5.52
N LEU A 43 10.25 -8.81 -5.45
CA LEU A 43 11.40 -8.23 -4.76
C LEU A 43 11.98 -7.01 -5.51
N PRO A 44 12.58 -6.04 -4.81
CA PRO A 44 13.33 -4.95 -5.41
C PRO A 44 14.34 -5.46 -6.45
N GLY A 45 14.48 -4.77 -7.57
CA GLY A 45 15.36 -5.15 -8.69
C GLY A 45 14.81 -6.25 -9.60
N SER A 46 13.75 -6.96 -9.20
CA SER A 46 13.18 -8.05 -10.02
C SER A 46 12.60 -7.52 -11.33
N LYS A 47 12.72 -8.32 -12.40
CA LYS A 47 12.31 -7.97 -13.76
C LYS A 47 10.79 -8.12 -13.94
N LEU A 48 10.17 -7.11 -14.47
CA LEU A 48 8.75 -7.04 -14.82
C LEU A 48 8.61 -7.14 -16.35
N VAL A 49 8.56 -8.38 -16.87
CA VAL A 49 8.50 -8.65 -18.32
C VAL A 49 7.04 -8.71 -18.77
N GLU A 50 6.60 -7.77 -19.63
CA GLU A 50 5.21 -7.64 -20.09
C GLU A 50 4.60 -8.99 -20.56
N ARG A 51 5.34 -9.79 -21.35
CA ARG A 51 4.85 -11.06 -21.86
C ARG A 51 4.55 -12.06 -20.74
N ASN A 52 5.44 -12.14 -19.76
CA ASN A 52 5.31 -13.10 -18.67
C ASN A 52 4.13 -12.69 -17.76
N LEU A 53 4.05 -11.41 -17.42
CA LEU A 53 2.94 -10.85 -16.62
C LEU A 53 1.59 -11.01 -17.31
N ALA A 54 1.54 -10.83 -18.64
CA ALA A 54 0.31 -11.04 -19.42
C ALA A 54 -0.18 -12.50 -19.34
N THR A 55 0.74 -13.45 -19.42
CA THR A 55 0.44 -14.89 -19.29
C THR A 55 0.00 -15.22 -17.84
N GLU A 56 0.73 -14.72 -16.85
CA GLU A 56 0.47 -14.95 -15.42
C GLU A 56 -0.90 -14.43 -14.99
N LEU A 57 -1.26 -13.22 -15.42
CA LEU A 57 -2.50 -12.54 -15.01
C LEU A 57 -3.70 -12.80 -15.96
N GLY A 58 -3.49 -13.58 -17.03
CA GLY A 58 -4.54 -13.97 -17.99
C GLY A 58 -5.11 -12.81 -18.80
N VAL A 59 -4.28 -11.80 -19.12
CA VAL A 59 -4.68 -10.60 -19.87
C VAL A 59 -3.82 -10.37 -21.11
N SER A 60 -4.22 -9.43 -21.97
CA SER A 60 -3.38 -8.98 -23.08
C SER A 60 -2.20 -8.11 -22.57
N ARG A 61 -1.21 -7.83 -23.45
CA ARG A 61 -0.05 -7.01 -23.07
C ARG A 61 -0.36 -5.52 -22.88
N VAL A 62 -1.49 -5.04 -23.42
CA VAL A 62 -1.85 -3.61 -23.34
C VAL A 62 -2.13 -3.19 -21.88
N PRO A 63 -3.04 -3.83 -21.12
CA PRO A 63 -3.28 -3.48 -19.72
C PRO A 63 -2.02 -3.63 -18.85
N ILE A 64 -1.13 -4.60 -19.12
CA ILE A 64 0.15 -4.73 -18.42
C ILE A 64 1.03 -3.50 -18.63
N ARG A 65 1.20 -3.06 -19.88
CA ARG A 65 2.02 -1.89 -20.22
C ARG A 65 1.50 -0.62 -19.56
N GLU A 66 0.18 -0.40 -19.59
CA GLU A 66 -0.42 0.77 -18.94
C GLU A 66 -0.29 0.70 -17.41
N ALA A 67 -0.46 -0.48 -16.79
CA ALA A 67 -0.22 -0.69 -15.38
C ALA A 67 1.24 -0.39 -14.99
N LEU A 68 2.22 -0.88 -15.75
CA LEU A 68 3.64 -0.61 -15.47
C LEU A 68 3.98 0.89 -15.62
N LYS A 69 3.37 1.61 -16.57
CA LYS A 69 3.53 3.07 -16.68
C LYS A 69 2.95 3.78 -15.45
N GLN A 70 1.79 3.37 -14.99
CA GLN A 70 1.17 3.93 -13.78
C GLN A 70 2.03 3.68 -12.54
N LEU A 71 2.49 2.44 -12.34
CA LEU A 71 3.37 2.08 -11.23
C LEU A 71 4.73 2.80 -11.29
N ALA A 72 5.22 3.12 -12.49
CA ALA A 72 6.40 3.95 -12.66
C ALA A 72 6.14 5.41 -12.24
N ALA A 73 4.98 5.97 -12.56
CA ALA A 73 4.57 7.30 -12.09
C ALA A 73 4.40 7.33 -10.56
N GLU A 74 3.88 6.26 -9.96
CA GLU A 74 3.81 6.06 -8.50
C GLU A 74 5.19 5.88 -7.84
N GLY A 75 6.22 5.59 -8.65
CA GLY A 75 7.60 5.41 -8.19
C GLY A 75 7.93 4.02 -7.64
N LEU A 76 7.07 3.02 -7.84
CA LEU A 76 7.33 1.62 -7.48
C LEU A 76 8.09 0.83 -8.55
N VAL A 77 8.07 1.31 -9.79
CA VAL A 77 8.69 0.66 -10.95
C VAL A 77 9.69 1.60 -11.59
N ALA A 78 10.85 1.06 -11.97
CA ALA A 78 11.85 1.75 -12.77
C ALA A 78 11.79 1.26 -14.22
N ASN A 79 11.57 2.19 -15.15
CA ASN A 79 11.60 1.91 -16.58
C ASN A 79 13.02 2.14 -17.13
N ARG A 80 13.59 1.15 -17.81
CA ARG A 80 14.84 1.31 -18.54
C ARG A 80 14.55 1.36 -20.05
N PRO A 81 15.06 2.37 -20.78
CA PRO A 81 14.84 2.45 -22.22
C PRO A 81 15.23 1.16 -22.94
N ASN A 82 14.39 0.69 -23.86
CA ASN A 82 14.61 -0.50 -24.71
C ASN A 82 14.83 -1.83 -23.96
N THR A 83 14.40 -1.93 -22.69
CA THR A 83 14.54 -3.13 -21.88
C THR A 83 13.23 -3.44 -21.15
N TRP A 84 13.31 -4.28 -20.13
CA TRP A 84 12.20 -4.57 -19.22
C TRP A 84 12.13 -3.54 -18.10
N SER A 85 10.95 -3.33 -17.54
CA SER A 85 10.77 -2.62 -16.26
C SER A 85 11.30 -3.48 -15.10
N THR A 86 11.71 -2.83 -14.02
CA THR A 86 12.11 -3.52 -12.78
C THR A 86 11.36 -2.92 -11.60
N VAL A 87 11.14 -3.71 -10.56
CA VAL A 87 10.73 -3.18 -9.26
C VAL A 87 11.81 -2.22 -8.77
N ARG A 88 11.41 -1.03 -8.31
CA ARG A 88 12.37 0.00 -7.86
C ARG A 88 13.12 -0.47 -6.62
N GLU A 89 14.41 -0.26 -6.63
CA GLU A 89 15.28 -0.34 -5.45
C GLU A 89 15.39 1.08 -4.88
N PHE A 90 14.90 1.27 -3.65
CA PHE A 90 15.02 2.56 -3.00
C PHE A 90 16.40 2.72 -2.36
N SER A 91 17.15 3.71 -2.83
CA SER A 91 18.43 4.07 -2.23
C SER A 91 18.23 4.73 -0.85
N PRO A 92 19.26 4.80 -0.01
CA PRO A 92 19.20 5.54 1.25
C PRO A 92 18.79 7.01 1.08
N SER A 93 19.21 7.65 -0.02
CA SER A 93 18.78 9.02 -0.34
C SER A 93 17.32 9.10 -0.74
N ASP A 94 16.78 8.14 -1.51
CA ASP A 94 15.34 8.10 -1.83
C ASP A 94 14.48 8.01 -0.56
N ILE A 95 14.94 7.25 0.43
CA ILE A 95 14.25 7.07 1.71
C ILE A 95 14.35 8.35 2.55
N ALA A 96 15.52 8.99 2.59
CA ALA A 96 15.71 10.26 3.30
C ALA A 96 14.78 11.35 2.72
N ASP A 97 14.76 11.52 1.40
CA ASP A 97 13.89 12.48 0.70
C ASP A 97 12.40 12.19 0.99
N LEU A 98 12.00 10.91 0.98
CA LEU A 98 10.62 10.53 1.31
C LEU A 98 10.27 10.86 2.77
N ASN A 99 11.18 10.59 3.71
CA ASN A 99 10.97 10.88 5.13
C ASN A 99 10.83 12.38 5.42
N GLU A 100 11.63 13.23 4.76
CA GLU A 100 11.53 14.68 4.89
C GLU A 100 10.14 15.17 4.45
N VAL A 101 9.68 14.74 3.29
CA VAL A 101 8.35 15.11 2.77
C VAL A 101 7.24 14.55 3.66
N ARG A 102 7.34 13.27 4.02
CA ARG A 102 6.35 12.58 4.87
C ARG A 102 6.21 13.26 6.23
N THR A 103 7.33 13.69 6.83
CA THR A 103 7.32 14.35 8.14
C THR A 103 6.41 15.58 8.14
N VAL A 104 6.59 16.47 7.17
CA VAL A 104 5.77 17.69 7.06
C VAL A 104 4.32 17.36 6.71
N PHE A 105 4.12 16.41 5.78
CA PHE A 105 2.81 16.00 5.30
C PHE A 105 1.97 15.35 6.42
N ASP A 106 2.54 14.38 7.14
CA ASP A 106 1.82 13.64 8.18
C ASP A 106 1.51 14.55 9.38
N ILE A 107 2.48 15.34 9.89
CA ILE A 107 2.22 16.27 11.01
C ILE A 107 1.06 17.21 10.67
N LEU A 108 1.06 17.82 9.48
CA LEU A 108 -0.01 18.71 9.08
C LEU A 108 -1.35 17.97 8.95
N SER A 109 -1.36 16.75 8.40
CA SER A 109 -2.55 15.91 8.26
C SER A 109 -3.15 15.58 9.62
N PHE A 110 -2.34 15.16 10.58
CA PHE A 110 -2.74 14.85 11.95
C PHE A 110 -3.31 16.07 12.69
N GLU A 111 -2.65 17.23 12.61
CA GLU A 111 -3.12 18.46 13.22
C GLU A 111 -4.47 18.91 12.68
N LEU A 112 -4.63 18.90 11.36
CA LEU A 112 -5.88 19.27 10.71
C LEU A 112 -6.99 18.24 10.98
N ALA A 113 -6.67 16.94 11.06
CA ALA A 113 -7.61 15.92 11.47
C ALA A 113 -8.12 16.19 12.89
N ALA A 114 -7.26 16.54 13.83
CA ALA A 114 -7.66 16.91 15.18
C ALA A 114 -8.61 18.12 15.20
N GLN A 115 -8.41 19.11 14.32
CA GLN A 115 -9.27 20.28 14.21
C GLN A 115 -10.62 19.97 13.57
N ARG A 116 -10.67 19.10 12.56
CA ARG A 116 -11.76 19.05 11.57
C ARG A 116 -12.52 17.73 11.54
N HIS A 117 -12.04 16.69 12.22
CA HIS A 117 -12.69 15.38 12.18
C HIS A 117 -14.18 15.45 12.46
N ASN A 118 -14.94 14.54 11.87
CA ASN A 118 -16.33 14.28 12.17
C ASN A 118 -16.49 12.89 12.84
N ARG A 119 -17.68 12.62 13.36
CA ARG A 119 -17.99 11.38 14.07
C ARG A 119 -17.83 10.12 13.19
N GLU A 120 -18.23 10.21 11.94
CA GLU A 120 -18.18 9.09 10.99
C GLU A 120 -16.72 8.71 10.68
N GLY A 121 -15.87 9.70 10.37
CA GLY A 121 -14.47 9.48 10.11
C GLY A 121 -13.69 8.97 11.32
N LEU A 122 -14.00 9.43 12.55
CA LEU A 122 -13.43 8.85 13.76
C LEU A 122 -13.83 7.38 13.93
N ALA A 123 -15.09 7.02 13.67
CA ALA A 123 -15.53 5.64 13.74
C ALA A 123 -14.82 4.76 12.69
N LYS A 124 -14.58 5.28 11.47
CA LYS A 124 -13.79 4.61 10.41
C LYS A 124 -12.35 4.37 10.88
N LEU A 125 -11.73 5.39 11.49
CA LEU A 125 -10.36 5.31 12.00
C LEU A 125 -10.23 4.26 13.11
N GLU A 126 -11.17 4.26 14.08
CA GLU A 126 -11.24 3.29 15.17
C GLU A 126 -11.41 1.86 14.66
N ALA A 127 -12.32 1.65 13.72
CA ALA A 127 -12.54 0.33 13.11
C ALA A 127 -11.30 -0.18 12.38
N THR A 128 -10.56 0.70 11.68
CA THR A 128 -9.31 0.36 11.00
C THR A 128 -8.24 -0.06 12.00
N MET A 129 -8.07 0.65 13.11
CA MET A 129 -7.13 0.28 14.17
C MET A 129 -7.49 -1.06 14.82
N ALA A 130 -8.78 -1.28 15.12
CA ALA A 130 -9.26 -2.54 15.68
C ALA A 130 -8.95 -3.72 14.74
N LYS A 131 -9.23 -3.56 13.45
CA LYS A 131 -8.90 -4.54 12.41
C LYS A 131 -7.40 -4.84 12.34
N GLY A 132 -6.54 -3.82 12.35
CA GLY A 132 -5.09 -4.00 12.33
C GLY A 132 -4.58 -4.81 13.52
N LYS A 133 -5.12 -4.53 14.71
CA LYS A 133 -4.80 -5.29 15.94
C LYS A 133 -5.25 -6.76 15.87
N GLU A 134 -6.41 -7.03 15.29
CA GLU A 134 -6.90 -8.40 15.09
C GLU A 134 -6.01 -9.17 14.10
N LEU A 135 -5.64 -8.54 12.98
CA LEU A 135 -4.76 -9.11 11.96
C LEU A 135 -3.36 -9.41 12.52
N SER A 136 -2.77 -8.50 13.30
CA SER A 136 -1.49 -8.72 13.99
C SER A 136 -1.57 -9.92 14.92
N LYS A 137 -2.60 -10.03 15.75
CA LYS A 137 -2.81 -11.18 16.64
C LYS A 137 -3.01 -12.51 15.91
N ALA A 138 -3.62 -12.47 14.72
CA ALA A 138 -3.81 -13.63 13.86
C ALA A 138 -2.54 -14.04 13.09
N GLY A 139 -1.46 -13.24 13.17
CA GLY A 139 -0.23 -13.46 12.42
C GLY A 139 -0.33 -13.05 10.94
N ASP A 140 -1.40 -12.33 10.55
CA ASP A 140 -1.51 -11.74 9.21
C ASP A 140 -0.74 -10.42 9.16
N VAL A 141 0.57 -10.54 8.98
CA VAL A 141 1.52 -9.41 8.94
C VAL A 141 1.19 -8.46 7.78
N VAL A 142 0.87 -9.00 6.61
CA VAL A 142 0.52 -8.19 5.42
C VAL A 142 -0.75 -7.39 5.65
N GLY A 143 -1.78 -8.04 6.17
CA GLY A 143 -3.04 -7.37 6.52
C GLY A 143 -2.86 -6.30 7.59
N ALA A 144 -2.00 -6.53 8.58
CA ALA A 144 -1.71 -5.56 9.63
C ALA A 144 -0.94 -4.34 9.09
N HIS A 145 0.07 -4.52 8.21
CA HIS A 145 0.76 -3.43 7.52
C HIS A 145 -0.20 -2.58 6.67
N ARG A 146 -1.09 -3.23 5.92
CA ARG A 146 -2.11 -2.52 5.13
C ARG A 146 -3.02 -1.69 6.01
N SER A 147 -3.47 -2.25 7.15
CA SER A 147 -4.29 -1.52 8.11
C SER A 147 -3.57 -0.33 8.73
N ALA A 148 -2.26 -0.46 9.02
CA ALA A 148 -1.44 0.64 9.50
C ALA A 148 -1.31 1.77 8.44
N ALA A 149 -1.15 1.43 7.18
CA ALA A 149 -1.14 2.40 6.09
C ALA A 149 -2.50 3.09 5.89
N ASP A 150 -3.60 2.33 5.98
CA ASP A 150 -4.96 2.85 5.90
C ASP A 150 -5.26 3.85 7.02
N PHE A 151 -4.67 3.69 8.22
CA PHE A 151 -4.77 4.66 9.30
C PHE A 151 -4.29 6.05 8.86
N HIS A 152 -3.11 6.16 8.23
CA HIS A 152 -2.58 7.43 7.73
C HIS A 152 -3.43 8.02 6.61
N ALA A 153 -3.93 7.19 5.69
CA ALA A 153 -4.82 7.63 4.61
C ALA A 153 -6.12 8.23 5.16
N ILE A 154 -6.75 7.57 6.16
CA ILE A 154 -7.97 8.08 6.81
C ILE A 154 -7.70 9.38 7.56
N VAL A 155 -6.57 9.50 8.26
CA VAL A 155 -6.19 10.76 8.92
C VAL A 155 -6.05 11.89 7.90
N THR A 156 -5.46 11.62 6.74
CA THR A 156 -5.37 12.60 5.64
C THR A 156 -6.76 13.01 5.12
N GLU A 157 -7.70 12.06 4.95
CA GLU A 157 -9.11 12.36 4.63
C GLU A 157 -9.74 13.25 5.70
N LEU A 158 -9.53 12.92 6.99
CA LEU A 158 -10.07 13.66 8.15
C LEU A 158 -9.51 15.08 8.27
N SER A 159 -8.36 15.36 7.67
CA SER A 159 -7.81 16.72 7.60
C SER A 159 -8.77 17.69 6.91
N GLY A 160 -9.68 17.20 6.07
CA GLY A 160 -10.62 18.01 5.29
C GLY A 160 -9.91 18.97 4.33
N ASN A 161 -8.64 18.76 4.04
CA ASN A 161 -7.86 19.54 3.10
C ASN A 161 -7.71 18.76 1.78
N ARG A 162 -8.46 19.16 0.77
CA ARG A 162 -8.48 18.46 -0.54
C ARG A 162 -7.10 18.36 -1.19
N LEU A 163 -6.26 19.39 -1.05
CA LEU A 163 -4.93 19.36 -1.62
C LEU A 163 -4.01 18.36 -0.90
N LEU A 164 -4.14 18.21 0.42
CA LEU A 164 -3.44 17.15 1.14
C LEU A 164 -3.89 15.76 0.70
N VAL A 165 -5.18 15.56 0.44
CA VAL A 165 -5.69 14.28 -0.09
C VAL A 165 -5.08 13.98 -1.46
N GLU A 166 -5.08 14.95 -2.39
CA GLU A 166 -4.49 14.82 -3.72
C GLU A 166 -2.97 14.51 -3.66
N ILE A 167 -2.23 15.19 -2.79
CA ILE A 167 -0.80 14.91 -2.57
C ILE A 167 -0.61 13.53 -1.92
N GLY A 168 -1.46 13.17 -0.97
CA GLY A 168 -1.46 11.86 -0.32
C GLY A 168 -1.62 10.72 -1.33
N GLU A 169 -2.54 10.85 -2.29
CA GLU A 169 -2.72 9.88 -3.36
C GLU A 169 -1.45 9.70 -4.22
N LEU A 170 -0.70 10.78 -4.48
CA LEU A 170 0.57 10.72 -5.22
C LEU A 170 1.69 10.01 -4.43
N LEU A 171 1.66 10.09 -3.11
CA LEU A 171 2.66 9.51 -2.22
C LEU A 171 2.27 8.11 -1.72
N ASP A 172 0.99 7.73 -1.80
CA ASP A 172 0.40 6.55 -1.15
C ASP A 172 1.22 5.28 -1.38
N SER A 173 1.54 4.96 -2.62
CA SER A 173 2.28 3.74 -2.95
C SER A 173 3.66 3.67 -2.31
N ARG A 174 4.40 4.79 -2.26
CA ARG A 174 5.72 4.86 -1.61
C ARG A 174 5.62 4.81 -0.09
N MET A 175 4.62 5.48 0.48
CA MET A 175 4.35 5.46 1.91
C MET A 175 3.94 4.06 2.38
N ARG A 176 3.05 3.38 1.64
CA ARG A 176 2.66 1.99 1.91
C ARG A 176 3.85 1.04 1.82
N TRP A 177 4.70 1.20 0.80
CA TRP A 177 5.93 0.42 0.69
C TRP A 177 6.85 0.65 1.90
N GLN A 178 7.05 1.89 2.33
CA GLN A 178 7.87 2.18 3.51
C GLN A 178 7.27 1.59 4.80
N LEU A 179 5.96 1.72 4.99
CA LEU A 179 5.25 1.17 6.15
C LEU A 179 5.28 -0.36 6.19
N SER A 180 5.33 -1.03 5.02
CA SER A 180 5.46 -2.49 4.97
C SER A 180 6.82 -3.02 5.43
N GLN A 181 7.80 -2.15 5.66
CA GLN A 181 9.13 -2.50 6.19
C GLN A 181 9.21 -2.48 7.73
N HIS A 182 8.09 -2.23 8.42
CA HIS A 182 8.08 -2.21 9.88
C HIS A 182 7.93 -3.61 10.46
N ASP A 183 8.80 -3.96 11.42
CA ASP A 183 8.80 -5.29 12.04
C ASP A 183 7.91 -5.36 13.31
N ASP A 184 7.86 -4.27 14.08
CA ASP A 184 7.14 -4.21 15.36
C ASP A 184 5.75 -3.58 15.20
N LEU A 185 4.80 -4.41 14.75
CA LEU A 185 3.42 -3.99 14.53
C LEU A 185 2.65 -3.68 15.82
N ASP A 186 3.01 -4.30 16.93
CA ASP A 186 2.36 -4.03 18.22
C ASP A 186 2.77 -2.65 18.75
N PHE A 187 4.03 -2.28 18.55
CA PHE A 187 4.51 -0.93 18.86
C PHE A 187 3.80 0.12 17.99
N VAL A 188 3.73 -0.10 16.67
CA VAL A 188 3.01 0.80 15.73
C VAL A 188 1.54 0.94 16.14
N ALA A 189 0.86 -0.15 16.48
CA ALA A 189 -0.54 -0.11 16.93
C ALA A 189 -0.72 0.69 18.21
N THR A 190 0.26 0.65 19.12
CA THR A 190 0.25 1.44 20.36
C THR A 190 0.39 2.94 20.08
N GLU A 191 1.29 3.33 19.18
CA GLU A 191 1.47 4.73 18.78
C GLU A 191 0.23 5.27 18.05
N HIS A 192 -0.36 4.47 17.15
CA HIS A 192 -1.62 4.83 16.46
C HIS A 192 -2.77 5.03 17.45
N ALA A 193 -2.87 4.21 18.50
CA ALA A 193 -3.88 4.37 19.53
C ALA A 193 -3.71 5.70 20.30
N GLN A 194 -2.48 6.10 20.62
CA GLN A 194 -2.19 7.38 21.25
C GLN A 194 -2.54 8.58 20.36
N LEU A 195 -2.22 8.48 19.08
CA LEU A 195 -2.56 9.48 18.06
C LEU A 195 -4.08 9.61 17.90
N TYR A 196 -4.79 8.49 17.79
CA TYR A 196 -6.25 8.47 17.72
C TYR A 196 -6.89 9.18 18.94
N ASP A 197 -6.44 8.84 20.15
CA ASP A 197 -6.94 9.45 21.38
C ASP A 197 -6.76 10.97 21.36
N ALA A 198 -5.59 11.45 20.98
CA ALA A 198 -5.31 12.89 20.89
C ALA A 198 -6.14 13.58 19.80
N ILE A 199 -6.35 12.93 18.64
CA ILE A 199 -7.23 13.45 17.57
C ILE A 199 -8.67 13.53 18.08
N ALA A 200 -9.19 12.46 18.68
CA ALA A 200 -10.57 12.40 19.18
C ALA A 200 -10.87 13.49 20.22
N HIS A 201 -9.89 13.83 21.06
CA HIS A 201 -9.98 14.90 22.06
C HIS A 201 -9.62 16.30 21.52
N ARG A 202 -9.30 16.45 20.22
CA ARG A 202 -8.91 17.71 19.58
C ARG A 202 -7.69 18.39 20.22
N ASP A 203 -6.80 17.59 20.81
CA ASP A 203 -5.57 18.06 21.46
C ASP A 203 -4.45 18.23 20.44
N GLN A 204 -4.43 19.35 19.74
CA GLN A 204 -3.49 19.64 18.66
C GLN A 204 -2.03 19.65 19.10
N ALA A 205 -1.76 20.14 20.33
CA ALA A 205 -0.38 20.16 20.85
C ALA A 205 0.13 18.74 21.06
N LYS A 206 -0.68 17.89 21.71
CA LYS A 206 -0.37 16.48 21.93
C LYS A 206 -0.24 15.70 20.61
N VAL A 207 -1.12 15.98 19.64
CA VAL A 207 -1.08 15.38 18.30
C VAL A 207 0.24 15.69 17.60
N ARG A 208 0.69 16.95 17.61
CA ARG A 208 1.98 17.35 17.01
C ARG A 208 3.16 16.59 17.61
N ASP A 209 3.23 16.54 18.93
CA ASP A 209 4.31 15.86 19.65
C ASP A 209 4.32 14.36 19.41
N LEU A 210 3.12 13.74 19.39
CA LEU A 210 2.96 12.32 19.10
C LEU A 210 3.32 11.99 17.64
N ALA A 211 2.86 12.79 16.68
CA ALA A 211 3.15 12.61 15.26
C ALA A 211 4.66 12.71 14.99
N ALA A 212 5.33 13.72 15.56
CA ALA A 212 6.79 13.88 15.40
C ALA A 212 7.55 12.67 15.94
N ARG A 213 7.16 12.14 17.11
CA ARG A 213 7.77 10.91 17.68
C ARG A 213 7.50 9.70 16.82
N HIS A 214 6.26 9.49 16.41
CA HIS A 214 5.85 8.36 15.56
C HIS A 214 6.65 8.30 14.26
N LEU A 215 6.90 9.46 13.63
CA LEU A 215 7.70 9.52 12.40
C LEU A 215 9.19 9.23 12.67
N GLY A 216 9.73 9.67 13.80
CA GLY A 216 11.09 9.33 14.21
C GLY A 216 11.26 7.83 14.48
N THR A 217 10.34 7.22 15.21
CA THR A 217 10.34 5.76 15.45
C THR A 217 10.13 4.94 14.19
N SER A 218 9.29 5.41 13.27
CA SER A 218 9.09 4.79 11.96
C SER A 218 10.40 4.72 11.15
N GLN A 219 11.20 5.78 11.17
CA GLN A 219 12.50 5.80 10.51
C GLN A 219 13.49 4.83 11.17
N GLU A 220 13.56 4.81 12.49
CA GLU A 220 14.43 3.87 13.24
C GLU A 220 14.05 2.41 12.95
N GLN A 221 12.77 2.09 12.85
CA GLN A 221 12.29 0.75 12.50
C GLN A 221 12.74 0.34 11.09
N HIS A 222 12.62 1.24 10.13
CA HIS A 222 13.09 1.01 8.77
C HIS A 222 14.60 0.73 8.73
N ASP A 223 15.42 1.51 9.45
CA ASP A 223 16.87 1.34 9.49
C ASP A 223 17.26 -0.01 10.13
N LYS A 224 16.59 -0.41 11.21
CA LYS A 224 16.79 -1.72 11.86
C LYS A 224 16.41 -2.89 10.93
N HIS A 225 15.30 -2.77 10.19
CA HIS A 225 14.87 -3.77 9.21
C HIS A 225 15.94 -3.96 8.13
N LYS A 226 16.46 -2.87 7.58
CA LYS A 226 17.53 -2.88 6.57
C LYS A 226 18.82 -3.53 7.09
N GLU A 227 19.26 -3.20 8.30
CA GLU A 227 20.42 -3.82 8.92
C GLU A 227 20.26 -5.33 9.10
N ARG A 228 19.06 -5.77 9.49
CA ARG A 228 18.74 -7.19 9.64
C ARG A 228 18.78 -7.93 8.31
N LEU A 229 18.22 -7.35 7.25
CA LEU A 229 18.28 -7.94 5.91
C LEU A 229 19.73 -8.04 5.40
N ALA A 230 20.57 -7.04 5.62
CA ALA A 230 21.97 -7.06 5.24
C ALA A 230 22.72 -8.20 5.95
N LYS A 231 22.53 -8.36 7.26
CA LYS A 231 23.13 -9.45 8.04
C LYS A 231 22.71 -10.84 7.56
N ALA A 232 21.42 -11.02 7.24
CA ALA A 232 20.90 -12.30 6.75
C ALA A 232 21.48 -12.68 5.38
N VAL A 233 21.79 -11.71 4.52
CA VAL A 233 22.46 -11.93 3.23
C VAL A 233 23.91 -12.36 3.44
N ASP A 234 24.66 -11.69 4.33
CA ASP A 234 26.06 -12.02 4.64
C ASP A 234 26.19 -13.45 5.23
N GLU A 235 25.34 -13.80 6.20
CA GLU A 235 25.30 -15.14 6.81
C GLU A 235 24.93 -16.24 5.79
N GLY A 236 24.03 -15.93 4.87
CA GLY A 236 23.64 -16.86 3.77
C GLY A 236 24.75 -17.06 2.74
N THR A 237 25.63 -16.08 2.55
CA THR A 237 26.75 -16.15 1.62
C THR A 237 27.90 -16.97 2.24
N GLU A 238 28.24 -16.73 3.50
CA GLU A 238 29.25 -17.51 4.22
C GLU A 238 28.92 -19.00 4.34
N SER A 239 27.62 -19.31 4.53
CA SER A 239 27.12 -20.69 4.61
C SER A 239 27.24 -21.44 3.26
N ARG A 240 27.22 -20.74 2.13
CA ARG A 240 27.40 -21.34 0.79
C ARG A 240 28.86 -21.55 0.42
N GLU A 241 29.73 -20.62 0.77
CA GLU A 241 31.17 -20.75 0.53
C GLU A 241 31.81 -21.84 1.40
N GLY A 242 31.31 -22.05 2.64
CA GLY A 242 31.74 -23.15 3.50
C GLY A 242 31.30 -24.56 3.03
N ALA A 243 30.21 -24.64 2.28
CA ALA A 243 29.70 -25.93 1.77
C ALA A 243 30.34 -26.35 0.42
N GLU A 244 31.02 -25.45 -0.30
CA GLU A 244 31.78 -25.77 -1.53
C GLU A 244 33.24 -26.13 -1.26
N SER A 245 33.71 -26.07 0.01
CA SER A 245 35.13 -26.31 0.38
C SER A 245 35.36 -27.68 1.03
N ASP A 246 34.36 -28.53 1.21
CA ASP A 246 34.43 -29.93 1.67
C ASP A 246 34.08 -30.89 0.54
#